data_b6e848cc629cb0e7ed3a9c2c5254f3b5
#
_entry.id   b6e848cc629cb0e7ed3a9c2c5254f3b5
#
_cell.length_a   1.000
_cell.length_b   1.000
_cell.length_c   1.000
_cell.angle_alpha   90.00
_cell.angle_beta   90.00
_cell.angle_gamma   90.00
#
_symmetry.space_group_name_H-M   'P 1'
#
loop_
_entity.id
_entity.type
_entity.pdbx_description
1 polymer ?
#
loop_
_entity_poly.entity_id
_entity_poly.type
_entity_poly.pdbx_seq_one_letter_code
_entity_poly.pdbx_strand_id
1 'polypeptide(L)'
;MRSTSKQVIDLYERHARDWDADRRRARFVEKDWLNRFISFLPPGGSVLDLGCGGSEPMAGYLIGCKFSVTGIDRSPTMISLCRSRHPGQTWLVHDIRTLDLGRGFDGVIAWDSFFHLNPDDQRRMFPIFCAHASAGAPLLFSSGPQHGESIGSYGNEPLYHASLDSTEYRTLLRENGFDVLNHTVEDAACAGHTVWLARRNEPKS
;
A
#
# COMPACT_ATOMS: atom_id res chain seq x y z
N MET A 1 -25.27 11.64 -3.33
CA MET A 1 -24.13 11.67 -4.28
C MET A 1 -23.28 10.44 -3.98
N ARG A 2 -22.97 9.58 -4.97
CA ARG A 2 -22.14 8.40 -4.69
C ARG A 2 -20.69 8.86 -4.43
N SER A 3 -20.07 8.39 -3.33
CA SER A 3 -18.65 8.62 -3.07
C SER A 3 -17.81 8.05 -4.22
N THR A 4 -16.79 8.77 -4.62
CA THR A 4 -15.88 8.37 -5.70
C THR A 4 -14.45 8.34 -5.17
N SER A 5 -13.54 7.66 -5.87
CA SER A 5 -12.12 7.64 -5.52
C SER A 5 -11.48 9.02 -5.37
N LYS A 6 -12.01 10.06 -6.04
CA LYS A 6 -11.54 11.44 -5.88
C LYS A 6 -11.89 12.02 -4.51
N GLN A 7 -13.05 11.68 -3.95
CA GLN A 7 -13.53 12.18 -2.65
C GLN A 7 -12.78 11.52 -1.48
N VAL A 8 -12.21 10.32 -1.68
CA VAL A 8 -11.43 9.62 -0.67
C VAL A 8 -10.22 10.45 -0.22
N ILE A 9 -9.53 11.09 -1.16
CA ILE A 9 -8.35 11.92 -0.87
C ILE A 9 -8.72 13.10 0.03
N ASP A 10 -9.80 13.81 -0.32
CA ASP A 10 -10.27 14.96 0.45
C ASP A 10 -10.77 14.53 1.84
N LEU A 11 -11.39 13.34 1.93
CA LEU A 11 -11.82 12.76 3.20
C LEU A 11 -10.61 12.49 4.10
N TYR A 12 -9.58 11.80 3.60
CA TYR A 12 -8.38 11.51 4.39
C TYR A 12 -7.63 12.79 4.79
N GLU A 13 -7.59 13.83 3.96
CA GLU A 13 -6.97 15.10 4.37
C GLU A 13 -7.77 15.77 5.51
N ARG A 14 -9.11 15.79 5.42
CA ARG A 14 -9.94 16.38 6.49
C ARG A 14 -9.82 15.64 7.81
N HIS A 15 -9.73 14.33 7.77
CA HIS A 15 -9.70 13.46 8.96
C HIS A 15 -8.30 12.91 9.29
N ALA A 16 -7.24 13.47 8.69
CA ALA A 16 -5.89 12.90 8.77
C ALA A 16 -5.40 12.63 10.19
N ARG A 17 -5.65 13.57 11.11
CA ARG A 17 -5.20 13.44 12.51
C ARG A 17 -5.99 12.40 13.28
N ASP A 18 -7.30 12.32 13.06
CA ASP A 18 -8.18 11.35 13.72
C ASP A 18 -7.88 9.94 13.21
N TRP A 19 -7.76 9.77 11.88
CA TRP A 19 -7.34 8.52 11.26
C TRP A 19 -6.00 8.02 11.79
N ASP A 20 -5.00 8.90 11.83
CA ASP A 20 -3.69 8.57 12.37
C ASP A 20 -3.76 8.15 13.84
N ALA A 21 -4.55 8.85 14.65
CA ALA A 21 -4.73 8.51 16.05
C ALA A 21 -5.42 7.14 16.22
N ASP A 22 -6.45 6.85 15.43
CA ASP A 22 -7.18 5.59 15.44
C ASP A 22 -6.27 4.43 15.00
N ARG A 23 -5.52 4.63 13.92
CA ARG A 23 -4.56 3.65 13.38
C ARG A 23 -3.48 3.27 14.40
N ARG A 24 -2.97 4.25 15.14
CA ARG A 24 -1.95 4.03 16.19
C ARG A 24 -2.49 3.34 17.44
N ARG A 25 -3.80 3.49 17.72
CA ARG A 25 -4.47 2.80 18.85
C ARG A 25 -4.90 1.40 18.48
N ALA A 26 -5.15 1.14 17.20
CA ALA A 26 -5.58 -0.15 16.71
C ALA A 26 -4.51 -1.24 16.98
N ARG A 27 -4.97 -2.49 17.10
CA ARG A 27 -4.06 -3.63 17.16
C ARG A 27 -3.27 -3.73 15.87
N PHE A 28 -1.96 -3.93 15.96
CA PHE A 28 -1.09 -4.16 14.81
C PHE A 28 -1.24 -5.59 14.29
N VAL A 29 -2.22 -5.81 13.44
CA VAL A 29 -2.58 -7.13 12.90
C VAL A 29 -1.75 -7.52 11.67
N GLU A 30 -1.11 -6.56 11.03
CA GLU A 30 -0.34 -6.71 9.79
C GLU A 30 1.07 -7.28 10.00
N LYS A 31 1.50 -7.40 11.26
CA LYS A 31 2.89 -7.74 11.63
C LYS A 31 3.39 -9.01 10.97
N ASP A 32 2.57 -10.06 10.91
CA ASP A 32 3.00 -11.33 10.34
C ASP A 32 3.18 -11.24 8.81
N TRP A 33 2.36 -10.44 8.13
CA TRP A 33 2.53 -10.15 6.71
C TRP A 33 3.77 -9.31 6.44
N LEU A 34 4.04 -8.31 7.27
CA LEU A 34 5.29 -7.55 7.19
C LEU A 34 6.51 -8.42 7.46
N ASN A 35 6.46 -9.35 8.43
CA ASN A 35 7.55 -10.30 8.67
C ASN A 35 7.83 -11.18 7.46
N ARG A 36 6.79 -11.66 6.78
CA ARG A 36 6.95 -12.40 5.51
C ARG A 36 7.54 -11.51 4.42
N PHE A 37 7.05 -10.29 4.27
CA PHE A 37 7.54 -9.33 3.30
C PHE A 37 9.03 -9.01 3.51
N ILE A 38 9.45 -8.67 4.73
CA ILE A 38 10.84 -8.33 5.04
C ILE A 38 11.81 -9.52 4.91
N SER A 39 11.31 -10.76 4.97
CA SER A 39 12.16 -11.94 4.76
C SER A 39 12.73 -12.06 3.35
N PHE A 40 12.18 -11.31 2.39
CA PHE A 40 12.65 -11.21 1.01
C PHE A 40 13.54 -9.98 0.76
N LEU A 41 13.70 -9.10 1.75
CA LEU A 41 14.47 -7.87 1.61
C LEU A 41 15.95 -8.11 1.99
N PRO A 42 16.90 -7.46 1.31
CA PRO A 42 18.27 -7.42 1.79
C PRO A 42 18.35 -6.61 3.11
N PRO A 43 19.31 -6.92 4.00
CA PRO A 43 19.51 -6.14 5.22
C PRO A 43 19.69 -4.63 4.91
N GLY A 44 18.92 -3.77 5.57
CA GLY A 44 18.96 -2.33 5.34
C GLY A 44 18.37 -1.86 4.00
N GLY A 45 17.66 -2.73 3.30
CA GLY A 45 17.07 -2.45 2.01
C GLY A 45 16.07 -1.28 2.02
N SER A 46 15.72 -0.82 0.83
CA SER A 46 14.84 0.31 0.58
C SER A 46 13.41 -0.17 0.32
N VAL A 47 12.42 0.47 0.94
CA VAL A 47 11.00 0.14 0.76
C VAL A 47 10.23 1.38 0.30
N LEU A 48 9.40 1.22 -0.73
CA LEU A 48 8.42 2.20 -1.18
C LEU A 48 7.06 1.86 -0.57
N ASP A 49 6.47 2.81 0.17
CA ASP A 49 5.16 2.70 0.80
C ASP A 49 4.16 3.64 0.13
N LEU A 50 3.23 3.08 -0.64
CA LEU A 50 2.27 3.77 -1.49
C LEU A 50 0.93 3.96 -0.76
N GLY A 51 0.63 5.19 -0.36
CA GLY A 51 -0.46 5.52 0.54
C GLY A 51 -0.06 5.29 1.99
N CYS A 52 1.10 5.83 2.38
CA CYS A 52 1.73 5.55 3.68
C CYS A 52 0.99 6.14 4.89
N GLY A 53 -0.06 6.94 4.68
CA GLY A 53 -0.78 7.62 5.75
C GLY A 53 0.16 8.39 6.68
N GLY A 54 -0.05 8.27 8.01
CA GLY A 54 0.80 8.87 9.04
C GLY A 54 2.04 8.05 9.41
N SER A 55 2.46 7.08 8.62
CA SER A 55 3.58 6.13 8.80
C SER A 55 3.34 4.97 9.78
N GLU A 56 2.42 5.10 10.71
CA GLU A 56 2.18 4.07 11.72
C GLU A 56 0.96 3.19 11.41
N PRO A 57 1.04 1.88 11.69
CA PRO A 57 2.20 1.16 12.25
C PRO A 57 3.18 0.61 11.20
N MET A 58 2.84 0.65 9.90
CA MET A 58 3.52 -0.07 8.82
C MET A 58 4.96 0.42 8.61
N ALA A 59 5.13 1.68 8.19
CA ALA A 59 6.45 2.26 7.95
C ALA A 59 7.28 2.33 9.24
N GLY A 60 6.66 2.66 10.39
CA GLY A 60 7.34 2.68 11.69
C GLY A 60 7.96 1.32 12.05
N TYR A 61 7.24 0.22 11.76
CA TYR A 61 7.78 -1.14 11.97
C TYR A 61 8.98 -1.42 11.07
N LEU A 62 8.90 -1.09 9.78
CA LEU A 62 10.02 -1.27 8.84
C LEU A 62 11.26 -0.47 9.25
N ILE A 63 11.06 0.78 9.66
CA ILE A 63 12.16 1.65 10.16
C ILE A 63 12.78 1.05 11.42
N GLY A 64 11.94 0.53 12.33
CA GLY A 64 12.41 -0.21 13.52
C GLY A 64 13.27 -1.42 13.18
N CYS A 65 12.95 -2.11 12.09
CA CYS A 65 13.72 -3.22 11.52
C CYS A 65 14.93 -2.77 10.67
N LYS A 66 15.25 -1.46 10.65
CA LYS A 66 16.41 -0.86 9.96
C LYS A 66 16.30 -0.80 8.43
N PHE A 67 15.11 -0.83 7.89
CA PHE A 67 14.88 -0.55 6.46
C PHE A 67 14.77 0.96 6.21
N SER A 68 15.19 1.41 5.02
CA SER A 68 14.96 2.77 4.54
C SER A 68 13.56 2.84 3.90
N VAL A 69 12.75 3.82 4.30
CA VAL A 69 11.39 3.98 3.77
C VAL A 69 11.28 5.26 2.94
N THR A 70 10.68 5.14 1.77
CA THR A 70 10.14 6.26 1.01
C THR A 70 8.62 6.13 1.01
N GLY A 71 7.94 7.05 1.70
CA GLY A 71 6.48 7.03 1.80
C GLY A 71 5.83 8.09 0.91
N ILE A 72 4.76 7.69 0.24
CA ILE A 72 3.97 8.52 -0.67
C ILE A 72 2.54 8.61 -0.13
N ASP A 73 2.02 9.81 0.03
CA ASP A 73 0.61 10.04 0.33
C ASP A 73 0.14 11.35 -0.32
N ARG A 74 -1.15 11.44 -0.63
CA ARG A 74 -1.72 12.68 -1.18
C ARG A 74 -2.08 13.71 -0.12
N SER A 75 -2.19 13.30 1.15
CA SER A 75 -2.50 14.18 2.27
C SER A 75 -1.23 14.91 2.75
N PRO A 76 -1.12 16.23 2.60
CA PRO A 76 -0.03 17.01 3.19
C PRO A 76 0.04 16.85 4.71
N THR A 77 -1.11 16.72 5.38
CA THR A 77 -1.20 16.53 6.82
C THR A 77 -0.56 15.19 7.24
N MET A 78 -0.87 14.08 6.54
CA MET A 78 -0.25 12.77 6.79
C MET A 78 1.27 12.84 6.60
N ILE A 79 1.72 13.40 5.50
CA ILE A 79 3.16 13.56 5.22
C ILE A 79 3.87 14.44 6.27
N SER A 80 3.19 15.47 6.79
CA SER A 80 3.75 16.28 7.89
C SER A 80 3.94 15.45 9.17
N LEU A 81 3.00 14.55 9.49
CA LEU A 81 3.12 13.61 10.61
C LEU A 81 4.31 12.66 10.41
N CYS A 82 4.46 12.09 9.22
CA CYS A 82 5.58 11.21 8.87
C CYS A 82 6.94 11.92 9.07
N ARG A 83 7.08 13.12 8.54
CA ARG A 83 8.32 13.92 8.67
C ARG A 83 8.66 14.25 10.12
N SER A 84 7.65 14.53 10.93
CA SER A 84 7.83 14.80 12.35
C SER A 84 8.30 13.57 13.13
N ARG A 85 7.80 12.38 12.81
CA ARG A 85 8.13 11.13 13.51
C ARG A 85 9.43 10.51 13.05
N HIS A 86 9.65 10.53 11.75
CA HIS A 86 10.77 9.84 11.09
C HIS A 86 11.52 10.79 10.15
N PRO A 87 12.18 11.84 10.67
CA PRO A 87 12.82 12.87 9.83
C PRO A 87 13.98 12.36 8.98
N GLY A 88 14.53 11.18 9.31
CA GLY A 88 15.60 10.53 8.55
C GLY A 88 15.09 9.72 7.33
N GLN A 89 13.79 9.70 7.06
CA GLN A 89 13.19 8.98 5.95
C GLN A 89 12.70 9.96 4.85
N THR A 90 12.31 9.43 3.70
CA THR A 90 11.80 10.25 2.59
C THR A 90 10.27 10.22 2.55
N TRP A 91 9.64 11.40 2.60
CA TRP A 91 8.20 11.53 2.62
C TRP A 91 7.73 12.55 1.59
N LEU A 92 6.91 12.11 0.62
CA LEU A 92 6.50 12.91 -0.51
C LEU A 92 4.97 13.03 -0.59
N VAL A 93 4.49 14.27 -0.76
CA VAL A 93 3.10 14.52 -1.14
C VAL A 93 2.97 14.29 -2.64
N HIS A 94 2.41 13.15 -3.04
CA HIS A 94 2.26 12.79 -4.44
C HIS A 94 1.08 11.84 -4.68
N ASP A 95 0.56 11.83 -5.90
CA ASP A 95 -0.45 10.87 -6.33
C ASP A 95 0.21 9.56 -6.78
N ILE A 96 -0.12 8.45 -6.13
CA ILE A 96 0.43 7.14 -6.47
C ILE A 96 0.15 6.72 -7.91
N ARG A 97 -0.94 7.22 -8.52
CA ARG A 97 -1.37 6.90 -9.90
C ARG A 97 -0.48 7.48 -10.98
N THR A 98 0.30 8.49 -10.65
CA THR A 98 1.19 9.20 -11.59
C THR A 98 2.64 9.22 -11.09
N LEU A 99 2.95 8.33 -10.13
CA LEU A 99 4.26 8.30 -9.50
C LEU A 99 5.32 7.79 -10.49
N ASP A 100 6.39 8.56 -10.60
CA ASP A 100 7.64 8.16 -11.25
C ASP A 100 8.81 8.74 -10.45
N LEU A 101 9.53 7.86 -9.74
CA LEU A 101 10.71 8.23 -8.96
C LEU A 101 12.03 7.93 -9.70
N GLY A 102 11.96 7.36 -10.90
CA GLY A 102 13.12 7.04 -11.73
C GLY A 102 14.09 6.02 -11.11
N ARG A 103 13.63 5.25 -10.10
CA ARG A 103 14.45 4.23 -9.42
C ARG A 103 13.63 3.07 -8.91
N GLY A 104 14.28 1.89 -8.76
CA GLY A 104 13.73 0.74 -8.09
C GLY A 104 13.95 0.77 -6.58
N PHE A 105 13.15 -0.04 -5.88
CA PHE A 105 13.21 -0.29 -4.44
C PHE A 105 13.33 -1.80 -4.19
N ASP A 106 13.91 -2.18 -3.06
CA ASP A 106 14.05 -3.57 -2.67
C ASP A 106 12.71 -4.20 -2.21
N GLY A 107 11.69 -3.38 -1.97
CA GLY A 107 10.33 -3.81 -1.71
C GLY A 107 9.31 -2.70 -1.93
N VAL A 108 8.07 -3.06 -2.26
CA VAL A 108 6.95 -2.14 -2.49
C VAL A 108 5.75 -2.57 -1.66
N ILE A 109 5.11 -1.61 -0.98
CA ILE A 109 3.89 -1.81 -0.21
C ILE A 109 2.79 -0.87 -0.71
N ALA A 110 1.54 -1.37 -0.77
CA ALA A 110 0.34 -0.58 -1.01
C ALA A 110 -0.78 -1.09 -0.09
N TRP A 111 -0.65 -0.77 1.21
CA TRP A 111 -1.53 -1.26 2.27
C TRP A 111 -2.63 -0.25 2.58
N ASP A 112 -3.88 -0.71 2.66
CA ASP A 112 -5.08 0.10 2.94
C ASP A 112 -5.19 1.40 2.12
N SER A 113 -4.65 1.38 0.90
CA SER A 113 -4.59 2.52 -0.01
C SER A 113 -5.09 2.19 -1.42
N PHE A 114 -4.60 1.10 -1.98
CA PHE A 114 -4.83 0.67 -3.35
C PHE A 114 -6.31 0.42 -3.66
N PHE A 115 -7.07 -0.17 -2.74
CA PHE A 115 -8.48 -0.47 -2.92
C PHE A 115 -9.41 0.76 -2.84
N HIS A 116 -8.88 1.96 -2.57
CA HIS A 116 -9.61 3.21 -2.70
C HIS A 116 -9.60 3.76 -4.13
N LEU A 117 -8.78 3.19 -5.01
CA LEU A 117 -8.77 3.51 -6.43
C LEU A 117 -9.94 2.83 -7.14
N ASN A 118 -10.49 3.47 -8.17
CA ASN A 118 -11.45 2.81 -9.05
C ASN A 118 -10.76 1.67 -9.84
N PRO A 119 -11.53 0.74 -10.43
CA PRO A 119 -10.98 -0.42 -11.12
C PRO A 119 -9.95 -0.08 -12.21
N ASP A 120 -10.17 0.98 -12.99
CA ASP A 120 -9.25 1.36 -14.06
C ASP A 120 -7.94 1.94 -13.51
N ASP A 121 -8.00 2.73 -12.44
CA ASP A 121 -6.81 3.23 -11.77
C ASP A 121 -6.04 2.08 -11.09
N GLN A 122 -6.74 1.07 -10.53
CA GLN A 122 -6.09 -0.14 -9.99
C GLN A 122 -5.29 -0.87 -11.08
N ARG A 123 -5.85 -1.05 -12.28
CA ARG A 123 -5.14 -1.67 -13.42
C ARG A 123 -3.86 -0.91 -13.77
N ARG A 124 -3.92 0.42 -13.76
CA ARG A 124 -2.77 1.29 -14.06
C ARG A 124 -1.67 1.26 -13.01
N MET A 125 -1.97 0.82 -11.79
CA MET A 125 -0.96 0.71 -10.74
C MET A 125 0.06 -0.41 -10.99
N PHE A 126 -0.29 -1.49 -11.72
CA PHE A 126 0.63 -2.62 -11.91
C PHE A 126 1.89 -2.25 -12.70
N PRO A 127 1.83 -1.49 -13.80
CA PRO A 127 3.03 -0.91 -14.41
C PRO A 127 3.83 -0.02 -13.46
N ILE A 128 3.17 0.75 -12.57
CA ILE A 128 3.84 1.60 -11.58
C ILE A 128 4.55 0.75 -10.53
N PHE A 129 3.92 -0.31 -10.01
CA PHE A 129 4.57 -1.28 -9.13
C PHE A 129 5.81 -1.88 -9.80
N CYS A 130 5.68 -2.30 -11.07
CA CYS A 130 6.77 -2.85 -11.85
C CYS A 130 7.93 -1.87 -12.02
N ALA A 131 7.66 -0.61 -12.33
CA ALA A 131 8.69 0.43 -12.53
C ALA A 131 9.48 0.74 -11.26
N HIS A 132 8.86 0.55 -10.08
CA HIS A 132 9.47 0.86 -8.79
C HIS A 132 9.96 -0.38 -8.03
N ALA A 133 9.72 -1.59 -8.49
CA ALA A 133 10.23 -2.82 -7.87
C ALA A 133 11.53 -3.26 -8.55
N SER A 134 12.62 -3.33 -7.81
CA SER A 134 13.86 -3.97 -8.28
C SER A 134 13.63 -5.46 -8.59
N ALA A 135 14.52 -6.07 -9.36
CA ALA A 135 14.47 -7.52 -9.59
C ALA A 135 14.50 -8.27 -8.25
N GLY A 136 13.62 -9.26 -8.11
CA GLY A 136 13.46 -10.02 -6.87
C GLY A 136 12.70 -9.32 -5.73
N ALA A 137 12.33 -8.05 -5.87
CA ALA A 137 11.64 -7.29 -4.84
C ALA A 137 10.23 -7.83 -4.53
N PRO A 138 9.85 -7.98 -3.25
CA PRO A 138 8.49 -8.29 -2.87
C PRO A 138 7.56 -7.09 -3.08
N LEU A 139 6.31 -7.38 -3.45
CA LEU A 139 5.17 -6.48 -3.49
C LEU A 139 4.11 -6.99 -2.52
N LEU A 140 3.73 -6.17 -1.53
CA LEU A 140 2.67 -6.46 -0.56
C LEU A 140 1.54 -5.45 -0.75
N PHE A 141 0.32 -5.94 -0.98
CA PHE A 141 -0.85 -5.05 -1.05
C PHE A 141 -2.11 -5.70 -0.51
N SER A 142 -3.07 -4.87 -0.09
CA SER A 142 -4.42 -5.30 0.31
C SER A 142 -5.45 -4.97 -0.77
N SER A 143 -6.49 -5.80 -0.88
CA SER A 143 -7.62 -5.61 -1.80
C SER A 143 -8.94 -5.99 -1.13
N GLY A 144 -10.06 -5.80 -1.82
CA GLY A 144 -11.31 -6.47 -1.46
C GLY A 144 -11.27 -7.96 -1.81
N PRO A 145 -12.20 -8.76 -1.25
CA PRO A 145 -12.22 -10.22 -1.44
C PRO A 145 -12.70 -10.65 -2.82
N GLN A 146 -13.44 -9.80 -3.52
CA GLN A 146 -14.04 -10.09 -4.83
C GLN A 146 -14.21 -8.84 -5.66
N HIS A 147 -14.48 -9.02 -6.95
CA HIS A 147 -14.79 -7.90 -7.85
C HIS A 147 -16.01 -7.10 -7.38
N GLY A 148 -15.89 -5.78 -7.40
CA GLY A 148 -17.00 -4.87 -7.12
C GLY A 148 -16.56 -3.56 -6.49
N GLU A 149 -17.56 -2.73 -6.25
CA GLU A 149 -17.45 -1.45 -5.55
C GLU A 149 -18.31 -1.48 -4.29
N SER A 150 -17.83 -0.88 -3.22
CA SER A 150 -18.56 -0.74 -1.98
C SER A 150 -18.35 0.64 -1.37
N ILE A 151 -19.30 1.06 -0.57
CA ILE A 151 -19.21 2.33 0.18
C ILE A 151 -19.23 1.99 1.66
N GLY A 152 -18.07 2.11 2.29
CA GLY A 152 -17.93 2.11 3.74
C GLY A 152 -18.17 3.49 4.33
N SER A 153 -17.67 3.72 5.54
CA SER A 153 -17.75 5.03 6.19
C SER A 153 -16.53 5.28 7.07
N TYR A 154 -16.10 6.55 7.12
CA TYR A 154 -15.17 7.05 8.12
C TYR A 154 -15.59 8.47 8.53
N GLY A 155 -15.58 8.78 9.83
CA GLY A 155 -16.02 10.09 10.33
C GLY A 155 -17.46 10.47 9.93
N ASN A 156 -18.37 9.49 9.81
CA ASN A 156 -19.73 9.64 9.28
C ASN A 156 -19.80 10.09 7.81
N GLU A 157 -18.71 10.06 7.08
CA GLU A 157 -18.67 10.34 5.65
C GLU A 157 -18.50 9.05 4.84
N PRO A 158 -19.07 8.97 3.62
CA PRO A 158 -18.98 7.77 2.77
C PRO A 158 -17.54 7.56 2.27
N LEU A 159 -17.02 6.36 2.45
CA LEU A 159 -15.69 5.95 2.03
C LEU A 159 -15.77 4.91 0.91
N TYR A 160 -15.28 5.29 -0.27
CA TYR A 160 -15.29 4.45 -1.46
C TYR A 160 -14.22 3.35 -1.41
N HIS A 161 -14.63 2.14 -1.79
CA HIS A 161 -13.74 0.99 -1.98
C HIS A 161 -14.09 0.30 -3.31
N ALA A 162 -13.09 -0.26 -3.95
CA ALA A 162 -13.25 -1.13 -5.11
C ALA A 162 -12.23 -2.28 -5.09
N SER A 163 -12.55 -3.33 -5.80
CA SER A 163 -11.63 -4.44 -6.03
C SER A 163 -11.84 -5.02 -7.42
N LEU A 164 -10.78 -5.56 -8.01
CA LEU A 164 -10.83 -6.42 -9.17
C LEU A 164 -11.07 -7.87 -8.73
N ASP A 165 -11.36 -8.73 -9.68
CA ASP A 165 -11.41 -10.18 -9.46
C ASP A 165 -10.01 -10.75 -9.20
N SER A 166 -9.93 -11.77 -8.37
CA SER A 166 -8.65 -12.40 -8.01
C SER A 166 -7.90 -12.99 -9.20
N THR A 167 -8.63 -13.48 -10.22
CA THR A 167 -8.05 -13.97 -11.47
C THR A 167 -7.46 -12.81 -12.27
N GLU A 168 -8.13 -11.66 -12.29
CA GLU A 168 -7.65 -10.46 -12.94
C GLU A 168 -6.38 -9.93 -12.26
N TYR A 169 -6.34 -9.85 -10.91
CA TYR A 169 -5.12 -9.48 -10.18
C TYR A 169 -3.94 -10.41 -10.51
N ARG A 170 -4.15 -11.72 -10.57
CA ARG A 170 -3.10 -12.69 -10.95
C ARG A 170 -2.59 -12.46 -12.37
N THR A 171 -3.48 -12.12 -13.29
CA THR A 171 -3.13 -11.81 -14.68
C THR A 171 -2.30 -10.54 -14.76
N LEU A 172 -2.74 -9.46 -14.11
CA LEU A 172 -2.03 -8.18 -14.07
C LEU A 172 -0.65 -8.31 -13.41
N LEU A 173 -0.53 -9.06 -12.31
CA LEU A 173 0.75 -9.35 -11.68
C LEU A 173 1.70 -10.07 -12.66
N ARG A 174 1.24 -11.16 -13.27
CA ARG A 174 2.04 -11.93 -14.23
C ARG A 174 2.48 -11.10 -15.45
N GLU A 175 1.57 -10.33 -16.03
CA GLU A 175 1.85 -9.47 -17.19
C GLU A 175 2.85 -8.35 -16.88
N ASN A 176 2.90 -7.91 -15.62
CA ASN A 176 3.87 -6.93 -15.13
C ASN A 176 5.10 -7.58 -14.46
N GLY A 177 5.28 -8.89 -14.65
CA GLY A 177 6.47 -9.63 -14.24
C GLY A 177 6.57 -9.86 -12.74
N PHE A 178 5.45 -10.16 -12.08
CA PHE A 178 5.40 -10.60 -10.70
C PHE A 178 4.84 -12.02 -10.60
N ASP A 179 5.45 -12.84 -9.76
CA ASP A 179 4.91 -14.12 -9.34
C ASP A 179 4.21 -14.00 -7.99
N VAL A 180 3.00 -14.56 -7.87
CA VAL A 180 2.25 -14.56 -6.61
C VAL A 180 2.86 -15.59 -5.67
N LEU A 181 3.38 -15.15 -4.53
CA LEU A 181 3.92 -16.01 -3.48
C LEU A 181 2.82 -16.47 -2.51
N ASN A 182 1.93 -15.55 -2.14
CA ASN A 182 0.81 -15.82 -1.25
C ASN A 182 -0.38 -14.92 -1.58
N HIS A 183 -1.58 -15.48 -1.45
CA HIS A 183 -2.84 -14.75 -1.53
C HIS A 183 -3.81 -15.37 -0.52
N THR A 184 -4.27 -14.57 0.43
CA THR A 184 -5.21 -14.99 1.45
C THR A 184 -6.41 -14.06 1.42
N VAL A 185 -7.58 -14.63 1.16
CA VAL A 185 -8.85 -13.90 1.15
C VAL A 185 -9.37 -13.83 2.59
N GLU A 186 -9.76 -12.62 3.02
CA GLU A 186 -10.38 -12.37 4.32
C GLU A 186 -9.61 -13.03 5.49
N ASP A 187 -8.30 -12.79 5.55
CA ASP A 187 -7.43 -13.38 6.58
C ASP A 187 -7.90 -12.99 7.98
N ALA A 188 -8.45 -13.97 8.71
CA ALA A 188 -8.95 -13.77 10.07
C ALA A 188 -7.85 -13.33 11.06
N ALA A 189 -6.58 -13.70 10.82
CA ALA A 189 -5.45 -13.26 11.63
C ALA A 189 -5.07 -11.80 11.37
N CYS A 190 -5.49 -11.27 10.20
CA CYS A 190 -5.23 -9.89 9.76
C CYS A 190 -6.53 -9.08 9.63
N ALA A 191 -7.42 -9.21 10.61
CA ALA A 191 -8.69 -8.47 10.69
C ALA A 191 -9.57 -8.57 9.44
N GLY A 192 -9.53 -9.70 8.72
CA GLY A 192 -10.34 -9.92 7.52
C GLY A 192 -9.79 -9.26 6.25
N HIS A 193 -8.55 -8.78 6.24
CA HIS A 193 -7.94 -8.27 5.01
C HIS A 193 -7.74 -9.37 3.98
N THR A 194 -7.99 -9.04 2.71
CA THR A 194 -7.53 -9.84 1.58
C THR A 194 -6.15 -9.37 1.18
N VAL A 195 -5.15 -10.22 1.35
CA VAL A 195 -3.75 -9.87 1.26
C VAL A 195 -3.06 -10.58 0.10
N TRP A 196 -2.25 -9.84 -0.62
CA TRP A 196 -1.41 -10.30 -1.71
C TRP A 196 0.06 -10.05 -1.39
N LEU A 197 0.86 -11.10 -1.48
CA LEU A 197 2.31 -11.04 -1.48
C LEU A 197 2.80 -11.64 -2.81
N ALA A 198 3.46 -10.81 -3.61
CA ALA A 198 4.03 -11.20 -4.89
C ALA A 198 5.52 -10.86 -4.93
N ARG A 199 6.25 -11.34 -5.91
CA ARG A 199 7.68 -11.07 -6.08
C ARG A 199 7.98 -10.70 -7.51
N ARG A 200 8.76 -9.65 -7.72
CA ARG A 200 9.26 -9.22 -9.01
C ARG A 200 10.22 -10.27 -9.58
N ASN A 201 10.01 -10.67 -10.83
CA ASN A 201 10.85 -11.66 -11.49
C ASN A 201 12.27 -11.14 -11.68
N GLU A 202 13.22 -12.04 -11.58
CA GLU A 202 14.59 -11.75 -11.97
C GLU A 202 14.66 -11.57 -13.50
N PRO A 203 15.57 -10.75 -14.04
CA PRO A 203 15.83 -10.71 -15.47
C PRO A 203 16.17 -12.11 -15.95
N LYS A 204 15.55 -12.56 -17.04
CA LYS A 204 15.99 -13.80 -17.69
C LYS A 204 17.39 -13.58 -18.19
N SER A 205 18.35 -14.33 -17.62
CA SER A 205 19.73 -14.40 -18.09
C SER A 205 19.81 -14.90 -19.52
#